data_30dce3a92fbfef3eac6aedca98802e6d
#
_entry.id   30dce3a92fbfef3eac6aedca98802e6d
#
_cell.length_a   1.000
_cell.length_b   1.000
_cell.length_c   1.000
_cell.angle_alpha   90.00
_cell.angle_beta   90.00
_cell.angle_gamma   90.00
#
_symmetry.space_group_name_H-M   'P 1'
#
loop_
_entity.id
_entity.type
_entity.pdbx_description
1 polymer ?
#
loop_
_entity_poly.entity_id
_entity_poly.type
_entity_poly.pdbx_seq_one_letter_code
_entity_poly.pdbx_strand_id
1 'polypeptide(L)'
;LLHKSHLSDVAIAKVLTPAPPQPSPSVDALREVGWEWKRVLAALRGAGSPLPVILSSFQLKHAPLAQVAPALIADGGTPEENAKLLLGAKWKAEEVAQALRGADLAPDMVARALQAANVKRPELIASLRALKLSEADLITVLHDTGHGADVVWSDLKASDPDANNLARLLKKSGYGCTDIAKAIKGKHPELAATLKTIKCEPVEIGVALGQAGTPRREIAALMKELGCDRSFIVRALKQLGAPPSEIADAMRKSQFNADDVALGMRLNSVSADEASRAMASAKFPKDQIPAALAYAGYRSNKP
;
A
#
# COMPACT_ATOMS: atom_id res chain seq x y z
N LEU A 1 -26.26 49.32 8.50
CA LEU A 1 -26.12 50.41 7.52
C LEU A 1 -25.39 49.97 6.26
N LEU A 2 -24.26 49.20 6.37
CA LEU A 2 -23.46 48.78 5.23
C LEU A 2 -24.20 47.81 4.27
N HIS A 3 -25.20 47.05 4.75
CA HIS A 3 -25.99 46.12 3.92
C HIS A 3 -26.97 46.84 2.96
N LYS A 4 -27.23 48.14 3.16
CA LYS A 4 -28.06 48.94 2.27
C LYS A 4 -27.23 49.81 1.31
N SER A 5 -25.89 49.74 1.39
CA SER A 5 -25.00 50.42 0.46
C SER A 5 -24.84 49.59 -0.81
N HIS A 6 -24.80 50.21 -1.98
CA HIS A 6 -24.49 49.56 -3.26
C HIS A 6 -23.00 49.15 -3.38
N LEU A 7 -22.29 48.99 -2.26
CA LEU A 7 -20.88 48.58 -2.23
C LEU A 7 -20.74 47.09 -2.51
N SER A 8 -19.73 46.71 -3.26
CA SER A 8 -19.39 45.30 -3.49
C SER A 8 -18.92 44.64 -2.18
N ASP A 9 -19.07 43.31 -2.09
CA ASP A 9 -18.62 42.51 -0.94
C ASP A 9 -17.16 42.78 -0.61
N VAL A 10 -16.31 42.91 -1.64
CA VAL A 10 -14.88 43.24 -1.49
C VAL A 10 -14.66 44.63 -0.90
N ALA A 11 -15.47 45.63 -1.32
CA ALA A 11 -15.39 46.99 -0.79
C ALA A 11 -15.79 47.03 0.69
N ILE A 12 -16.85 46.29 1.06
CA ILE A 12 -17.28 46.15 2.45
C ILE A 12 -16.19 45.51 3.30
N ALA A 13 -15.60 44.38 2.79
CA ALA A 13 -14.52 43.71 3.48
C ALA A 13 -13.28 44.62 3.65
N LYS A 14 -12.88 45.37 2.64
CA LYS A 14 -11.77 46.35 2.73
C LYS A 14 -11.96 47.39 3.82
N VAL A 15 -13.17 47.91 3.97
CA VAL A 15 -13.48 48.90 5.01
C VAL A 15 -13.40 48.29 6.40
N LEU A 16 -13.78 47.02 6.54
CA LEU A 16 -13.80 46.33 7.82
C LEU A 16 -12.43 45.69 8.20
N THR A 17 -11.48 45.59 7.25
CA THR A 17 -10.18 45.00 7.51
C THR A 17 -9.15 46.07 7.83
N PRO A 18 -8.70 46.21 9.08
CA PRO A 18 -7.67 47.18 9.44
C PRO A 18 -6.31 46.84 8.83
N ALA A 19 -5.44 47.79 8.68
CA ALA A 19 -4.06 47.62 8.26
C ALA A 19 -3.12 47.65 9.51
N PRO A 20 -2.29 46.63 9.78
CA PRO A 20 -2.10 45.38 9.06
C PRO A 20 -3.32 44.45 9.17
N PRO A 21 -3.57 43.55 8.19
CA PRO A 21 -4.79 42.75 8.12
C PRO A 21 -4.96 41.88 9.36
N GLN A 22 -5.96 42.16 10.15
CA GLN A 22 -6.45 41.32 11.25
C GLN A 22 -7.88 40.89 10.94
N PRO A 23 -8.07 39.80 10.20
CA PRO A 23 -9.39 39.42 9.70
C PRO A 23 -10.38 38.96 10.76
N SER A 24 -9.95 38.70 12.01
CA SER A 24 -10.84 38.18 13.05
C SER A 24 -12.02 39.14 13.37
N PRO A 25 -11.79 40.44 13.62
CA PRO A 25 -12.91 41.40 13.80
C PRO A 25 -13.80 41.55 12.57
N SER A 26 -13.18 41.46 11.37
CA SER A 26 -13.93 41.54 10.10
C SER A 26 -14.81 40.31 9.90
N VAL A 27 -14.32 39.12 10.27
CA VAL A 27 -15.12 37.89 10.24
C VAL A 27 -16.35 38.01 11.13
N ASP A 28 -16.20 38.51 12.37
CA ASP A 28 -17.31 38.68 13.30
C ASP A 28 -18.36 39.66 12.71
N ALA A 29 -17.93 40.82 12.26
CA ALA A 29 -18.83 41.82 11.69
C ALA A 29 -19.59 41.28 10.46
N LEU A 30 -18.95 40.57 9.58
CA LEU A 30 -19.57 39.97 8.39
C LEU A 30 -20.53 38.80 8.77
N ARG A 31 -20.20 38.03 9.78
CA ARG A 31 -21.08 36.96 10.29
C ARG A 31 -22.32 37.52 11.03
N GLU A 32 -22.17 38.57 11.79
CA GLU A 32 -23.27 39.25 12.48
C GLU A 32 -24.32 39.78 11.50
N VAL A 33 -23.90 40.21 10.31
CA VAL A 33 -24.84 40.63 9.25
C VAL A 33 -25.35 39.45 8.40
N GLY A 34 -25.09 38.20 8.81
CA GLY A 34 -25.69 37.00 8.21
C GLY A 34 -24.95 36.46 6.99
N TRP A 35 -23.71 36.89 6.73
CA TRP A 35 -22.96 36.31 5.59
C TRP A 35 -22.53 34.89 5.85
N GLU A 36 -22.70 34.01 4.85
CA GLU A 36 -22.17 32.64 4.89
C GLU A 36 -20.65 32.61 4.83
N TRP A 37 -20.02 31.56 5.36
CA TRP A 37 -18.57 31.40 5.40
C TRP A 37 -17.92 31.51 4.03
N LYS A 38 -18.54 30.91 3.00
CA LYS A 38 -18.08 31.01 1.60
C LYS A 38 -18.00 32.46 1.12
N ARG A 39 -19.01 33.27 1.42
CA ARG A 39 -19.07 34.66 1.05
C ARG A 39 -18.03 35.49 1.80
N VAL A 40 -17.85 35.22 3.10
CA VAL A 40 -16.84 35.87 3.93
C VAL A 40 -15.44 35.58 3.40
N LEU A 41 -15.14 34.29 3.06
CA LEU A 41 -13.88 33.90 2.47
C LEU A 41 -13.56 34.68 1.20
N ALA A 42 -14.49 34.70 0.24
CA ALA A 42 -14.32 35.37 -1.05
C ALA A 42 -14.11 36.88 -0.89
N ALA A 43 -14.87 37.52 -0.01
CA ALA A 43 -14.77 38.96 0.22
C ALA A 43 -13.43 39.35 0.87
N LEU A 44 -13.01 38.64 1.92
CA LEU A 44 -11.72 38.90 2.58
C LEU A 44 -10.53 38.63 1.66
N ARG A 45 -10.61 37.58 0.83
CA ARG A 45 -9.60 37.30 -0.19
C ARG A 45 -9.52 38.41 -1.24
N GLY A 46 -10.66 38.85 -1.76
CA GLY A 46 -10.74 39.95 -2.68
C GLY A 46 -10.28 41.29 -2.08
N ALA A 47 -10.39 41.45 -0.76
CA ALA A 47 -9.86 42.58 -0.02
C ALA A 47 -8.32 42.52 0.18
N GLY A 48 -7.66 41.41 -0.22
CA GLY A 48 -6.21 41.21 -0.12
C GLY A 48 -5.74 40.56 1.18
N SER A 49 -6.66 40.02 2.01
CA SER A 49 -6.25 39.31 3.22
C SER A 49 -5.59 37.97 2.85
N PRO A 50 -4.42 37.61 3.46
CA PRO A 50 -3.75 36.35 3.21
C PRO A 50 -4.61 35.15 3.65
N LEU A 51 -4.73 34.15 2.81
CA LEU A 51 -5.57 32.96 3.07
C LEU A 51 -5.28 32.27 4.41
N PRO A 52 -3.99 32.05 4.81
CA PRO A 52 -3.68 31.45 6.12
C PRO A 52 -4.27 32.25 7.31
N VAL A 53 -4.29 33.59 7.20
CA VAL A 53 -4.80 34.47 8.26
C VAL A 53 -6.33 34.39 8.32
N ILE A 54 -7.00 34.35 7.16
CA ILE A 54 -8.45 34.15 7.10
C ILE A 54 -8.84 32.81 7.74
N LEU A 55 -8.16 31.73 7.35
CA LEU A 55 -8.45 30.39 7.84
C LEU A 55 -8.18 30.24 9.35
N SER A 56 -7.10 30.84 9.85
CA SER A 56 -6.84 30.88 11.29
C SER A 56 -7.96 31.61 12.04
N SER A 57 -8.48 32.70 11.49
CA SER A 57 -9.63 33.40 12.07
C SER A 57 -10.91 32.55 12.01
N PHE A 58 -11.14 31.82 10.93
CA PHE A 58 -12.26 30.91 10.81
C PHE A 58 -12.19 29.80 11.85
N GLN A 59 -11.01 29.20 12.05
CA GLN A 59 -10.79 28.17 13.07
C GLN A 59 -11.06 28.68 14.49
N LEU A 60 -10.55 29.89 14.83
CA LEU A 60 -10.80 30.53 16.12
C LEU A 60 -12.29 30.83 16.36
N LYS A 61 -13.07 31.03 15.30
CA LYS A 61 -14.52 31.25 15.34
C LYS A 61 -15.34 30.00 15.15
N HIS A 62 -14.70 28.82 15.23
CA HIS A 62 -15.33 27.50 15.08
C HIS A 62 -16.14 27.35 13.77
N ALA A 63 -15.64 27.92 12.67
CA ALA A 63 -16.27 27.81 11.36
C ALA A 63 -16.45 26.30 11.00
N PRO A 64 -17.65 25.89 10.55
CA PRO A 64 -17.86 24.51 10.12
C PRO A 64 -16.99 24.17 8.91
N LEU A 65 -16.03 23.29 9.08
CA LEU A 65 -15.05 22.96 8.04
C LEU A 65 -15.72 22.38 6.79
N ALA A 66 -16.88 21.72 6.95
CA ALA A 66 -17.73 21.26 5.85
C ALA A 66 -18.22 22.39 4.93
N GLN A 67 -18.25 23.64 5.38
CA GLN A 67 -18.59 24.80 4.56
C GLN A 67 -17.34 25.51 4.02
N VAL A 68 -16.22 25.41 4.73
CA VAL A 68 -14.96 26.06 4.37
C VAL A 68 -14.22 25.29 3.27
N ALA A 69 -14.13 23.97 3.40
CA ALA A 69 -13.37 23.14 2.46
C ALA A 69 -13.90 23.20 1.01
N PRO A 70 -15.23 23.08 0.75
CA PRO A 70 -15.76 23.26 -0.60
C PRO A 70 -15.50 24.66 -1.17
N ALA A 71 -15.50 25.69 -0.32
CA ALA A 71 -15.21 27.05 -0.75
C ALA A 71 -13.74 27.22 -1.16
N LEU A 72 -12.80 26.57 -0.46
CA LEU A 72 -11.38 26.57 -0.83
C LEU A 72 -11.13 25.82 -2.15
N ILE A 73 -11.77 24.69 -2.35
CA ILE A 73 -11.68 23.92 -3.60
C ILE A 73 -12.23 24.74 -4.77
N ALA A 74 -13.38 25.40 -4.56
CA ALA A 74 -13.97 26.27 -5.58
C ALA A 74 -13.12 27.52 -5.91
N ASP A 75 -12.24 27.94 -4.99
CA ASP A 75 -11.28 29.04 -5.18
C ASP A 75 -10.04 28.60 -6.01
N GLY A 76 -9.95 27.31 -6.39
CA GLY A 76 -8.94 26.78 -7.32
C GLY A 76 -7.68 26.21 -6.68
N GLY A 77 -7.63 26.11 -5.35
CA GLY A 77 -6.51 25.43 -4.67
C GLY A 77 -6.52 23.91 -4.88
N THR A 78 -5.34 23.31 -5.01
CA THR A 78 -5.24 21.84 -5.07
C THR A 78 -5.63 21.20 -3.73
N PRO A 79 -6.04 19.94 -3.71
CA PRO A 79 -6.33 19.24 -2.46
C PRO A 79 -5.16 19.27 -1.46
N GLU A 80 -3.93 19.15 -1.96
CA GLU A 80 -2.70 19.18 -1.18
C GLU A 80 -2.45 20.55 -0.54
N GLU A 81 -2.65 21.63 -1.31
CA GLU A 81 -2.54 22.99 -0.82
C GLU A 81 -3.60 23.28 0.22
N ASN A 82 -4.84 22.89 -0.04
CA ASN A 82 -5.95 23.07 0.87
C ASN A 82 -5.74 22.31 2.20
N ALA A 83 -5.27 21.08 2.15
CA ALA A 83 -4.93 20.32 3.35
C ALA A 83 -3.83 21.01 4.19
N LYS A 84 -2.76 21.50 3.53
CA LYS A 84 -1.68 22.25 4.20
C LYS A 84 -2.19 23.52 4.88
N LEU A 85 -3.03 24.26 4.21
CA LEU A 85 -3.62 25.50 4.73
C LEU A 85 -4.52 25.23 5.94
N LEU A 86 -5.39 24.23 5.85
CA LEU A 86 -6.30 23.86 6.92
C LEU A 86 -5.57 23.36 8.17
N LEU A 87 -4.60 22.45 7.99
CA LEU A 87 -3.75 21.95 9.08
C LEU A 87 -2.88 23.08 9.67
N GLY A 88 -2.36 23.96 8.82
CA GLY A 88 -1.63 25.15 9.25
C GLY A 88 -2.48 26.08 10.13
N ALA A 89 -3.76 26.19 9.85
CA ALA A 89 -4.75 26.91 10.64
C ALA A 89 -5.25 26.14 11.89
N LYS A 90 -4.63 24.97 12.21
CA LYS A 90 -4.87 24.17 13.42
C LYS A 90 -6.17 23.35 13.46
N TRP A 91 -6.81 23.08 12.32
CA TRP A 91 -7.79 22.00 12.27
C TRP A 91 -7.11 20.63 12.39
N LYS A 92 -7.82 19.67 12.97
CA LYS A 92 -7.31 18.29 13.10
C LYS A 92 -7.34 17.58 11.75
N ALA A 93 -6.40 16.66 11.54
CA ALA A 93 -6.32 15.91 10.28
C ALA A 93 -7.59 15.11 9.98
N GLU A 94 -8.25 14.58 11.00
CA GLU A 94 -9.53 13.89 10.88
C GLU A 94 -10.64 14.79 10.35
N GLU A 95 -10.75 16.01 10.90
CA GLU A 95 -11.73 17.01 10.46
C GLU A 95 -11.47 17.44 9.01
N VAL A 96 -10.19 17.64 8.67
CA VAL A 96 -9.76 17.97 7.30
C VAL A 96 -10.09 16.84 6.33
N ALA A 97 -9.82 15.58 6.71
CA ALA A 97 -10.16 14.42 5.89
C ALA A 97 -11.67 14.34 5.61
N GLN A 98 -12.49 14.48 6.65
CA GLN A 98 -13.95 14.45 6.52
C GLN A 98 -14.48 15.60 5.65
N ALA A 99 -13.92 16.79 5.80
CA ALA A 99 -14.34 17.96 5.02
C ALA A 99 -13.94 17.86 3.54
N LEU A 100 -12.73 17.38 3.25
CA LEU A 100 -12.28 17.10 1.88
C LEU A 100 -13.12 16.00 1.23
N ARG A 101 -13.44 14.93 1.98
CA ARG A 101 -14.35 13.89 1.52
C ARG A 101 -15.76 14.41 1.27
N GLY A 102 -16.28 15.26 2.16
CA GLY A 102 -17.58 15.93 2.00
C GLY A 102 -17.64 16.90 0.82
N ALA A 103 -16.50 17.32 0.31
CA ALA A 103 -16.35 18.09 -0.93
C ALA A 103 -16.08 17.19 -2.17
N ASP A 104 -16.53 15.93 -2.12
CA ASP A 104 -16.50 14.91 -3.19
C ASP A 104 -15.11 14.43 -3.63
N LEU A 105 -14.04 14.71 -2.86
CA LEU A 105 -12.73 14.13 -3.17
C LEU A 105 -12.73 12.62 -2.89
N ALA A 106 -12.13 11.85 -3.81
CA ALA A 106 -11.92 10.41 -3.61
C ALA A 106 -10.99 10.13 -2.41
N PRO A 107 -11.14 9.00 -1.70
CA PRO A 107 -10.35 8.70 -0.50
C PRO A 107 -8.83 8.68 -0.73
N ASP A 108 -8.36 8.22 -1.88
CA ASP A 108 -6.94 8.26 -2.26
C ASP A 108 -6.43 9.71 -2.44
N MET A 109 -7.25 10.59 -3.00
CA MET A 109 -6.93 12.03 -3.10
C MET A 109 -6.85 12.68 -1.72
N VAL A 110 -7.77 12.34 -0.81
CA VAL A 110 -7.72 12.80 0.59
C VAL A 110 -6.44 12.30 1.27
N ALA A 111 -6.09 11.02 1.10
CA ALA A 111 -4.87 10.46 1.67
C ALA A 111 -3.61 11.16 1.14
N ARG A 112 -3.51 11.38 -0.18
CA ARG A 112 -2.40 12.12 -0.80
C ARG A 112 -2.31 13.57 -0.29
N ALA A 113 -3.43 14.24 -0.14
CA ALA A 113 -3.48 15.61 0.38
C ALA A 113 -2.94 15.68 1.82
N LEU A 114 -3.36 14.75 2.70
CA LEU A 114 -2.86 14.67 4.07
C LEU A 114 -1.37 14.31 4.13
N GLN A 115 -0.90 13.40 3.27
CA GLN A 115 0.53 13.05 3.17
C GLN A 115 1.37 14.24 2.72
N ALA A 116 0.93 14.97 1.69
CA ALA A 116 1.59 16.17 1.20
C ALA A 116 1.65 17.29 2.26
N ALA A 117 0.69 17.28 3.18
CA ALA A 117 0.66 18.18 4.34
C ALA A 117 1.48 17.66 5.54
N ASN A 118 2.29 16.59 5.35
CA ASN A 118 3.15 15.97 6.36
C ASN A 118 2.41 15.40 7.58
N VAL A 119 1.16 14.95 7.41
CA VAL A 119 0.43 14.22 8.45
C VAL A 119 1.15 12.91 8.72
N LYS A 120 1.43 12.62 10.00
CA LYS A 120 2.11 11.40 10.40
C LYS A 120 1.23 10.17 10.14
N ARG A 121 1.85 9.04 9.77
CA ARG A 121 1.15 7.81 9.41
C ARG A 121 0.07 7.35 10.38
N PRO A 122 0.29 7.28 11.71
CA PRO A 122 -0.77 6.88 12.63
C PRO A 122 -1.99 7.81 12.59
N GLU A 123 -1.76 9.10 12.46
CA GLU A 123 -2.80 10.12 12.33
C GLU A 123 -3.50 10.05 10.96
N LEU A 124 -2.76 9.76 9.89
CA LEU A 124 -3.33 9.51 8.55
C LEU A 124 -4.30 8.31 8.58
N ILE A 125 -3.89 7.19 9.17
CA ILE A 125 -4.74 5.99 9.30
C ILE A 125 -5.97 6.28 10.13
N ALA A 126 -5.83 6.99 11.26
CA ALA A 126 -6.96 7.42 12.08
C ALA A 126 -7.93 8.30 11.29
N SER A 127 -7.40 9.26 10.52
CA SER A 127 -8.18 10.15 9.67
C SER A 127 -8.94 9.41 8.56
N LEU A 128 -8.30 8.41 7.92
CA LEU A 128 -8.93 7.59 6.90
C LEU A 128 -10.01 6.66 7.50
N ARG A 129 -9.80 6.12 8.69
CA ARG A 129 -10.84 5.35 9.42
C ARG A 129 -12.05 6.20 9.77
N ALA A 130 -11.87 7.47 10.10
CA ALA A 130 -12.96 8.42 10.36
C ALA A 130 -13.86 8.65 9.13
N LEU A 131 -13.36 8.35 7.91
CA LEU A 131 -14.16 8.35 6.69
C LEU A 131 -15.11 7.13 6.58
N LYS A 132 -15.09 6.22 7.56
CA LYS A 132 -15.90 4.99 7.60
C LYS A 132 -15.69 4.08 6.38
N LEU A 133 -14.49 4.04 5.86
CA LEU A 133 -14.10 3.11 4.79
C LEU A 133 -14.14 1.67 5.32
N SER A 134 -14.47 0.72 4.46
CA SER A 134 -14.25 -0.69 4.77
C SER A 134 -12.74 -0.95 4.93
N GLU A 135 -12.36 -2.01 5.65
CA GLU A 135 -10.93 -2.33 5.82
C GLU A 135 -10.25 -2.64 4.47
N ALA A 136 -10.98 -3.26 3.54
CA ALA A 136 -10.49 -3.48 2.18
C ALA A 136 -10.23 -2.16 1.44
N ASP A 137 -11.14 -1.18 1.54
CA ASP A 137 -10.97 0.12 0.90
C ASP A 137 -9.83 0.91 1.55
N LEU A 138 -9.71 0.86 2.87
CA LEU A 138 -8.59 1.48 3.59
C LEU A 138 -7.23 0.92 3.11
N ILE A 139 -7.11 -0.41 3.00
CA ILE A 139 -5.89 -1.06 2.51
C ILE A 139 -5.62 -0.66 1.06
N THR A 140 -6.64 -0.59 0.22
CA THR A 140 -6.50 -0.16 -1.17
C THR A 140 -6.01 1.29 -1.26
N VAL A 141 -6.59 2.20 -0.48
CA VAL A 141 -6.12 3.60 -0.41
C VAL A 141 -4.67 3.68 0.05
N LEU A 142 -4.27 2.90 1.06
CA LEU A 142 -2.88 2.87 1.53
C LEU A 142 -1.93 2.31 0.47
N HIS A 143 -2.33 1.28 -0.29
CA HIS A 143 -1.59 0.74 -1.43
C HIS A 143 -1.40 1.81 -2.52
N ASP A 144 -2.49 2.44 -2.96
CA ASP A 144 -2.49 3.42 -4.05
C ASP A 144 -1.74 4.71 -3.71
N THR A 145 -1.56 4.96 -2.42
CA THR A 145 -0.74 6.07 -1.90
C THR A 145 0.69 5.67 -1.54
N GLY A 146 1.13 4.47 -1.96
CA GLY A 146 2.52 4.04 -1.93
C GLY A 146 3.02 3.46 -0.60
N HIS A 147 2.10 3.05 0.29
CA HIS A 147 2.51 2.36 1.52
C HIS A 147 2.85 0.89 1.24
N GLY A 148 3.99 0.42 1.77
CA GLY A 148 4.41 -0.98 1.64
C GLY A 148 3.54 -1.94 2.45
N ALA A 149 3.49 -3.20 2.03
CA ALA A 149 2.71 -4.24 2.71
C ALA A 149 3.12 -4.43 4.17
N ASP A 150 4.42 -4.32 4.48
CA ASP A 150 4.97 -4.45 5.84
C ASP A 150 4.48 -3.36 6.78
N VAL A 151 4.36 -2.15 6.25
CA VAL A 151 3.84 -1.00 6.97
C VAL A 151 2.35 -1.18 7.27
N VAL A 152 1.56 -1.51 6.24
CA VAL A 152 0.11 -1.70 6.36
C VAL A 152 -0.20 -2.89 7.27
N TRP A 153 0.54 -3.99 7.14
CA TRP A 153 0.44 -5.13 8.04
C TRP A 153 0.67 -4.75 9.51
N SER A 154 1.76 -4.03 9.77
CA SER A 154 2.10 -3.60 11.13
C SER A 154 1.02 -2.71 11.76
N ASP A 155 0.43 -1.81 10.98
CA ASP A 155 -0.55 -0.84 11.46
C ASP A 155 -1.96 -1.46 11.64
N LEU A 156 -2.30 -2.52 10.87
CA LEU A 156 -3.64 -3.10 10.90
C LEU A 156 -3.72 -4.42 11.68
N LYS A 157 -2.60 -5.13 11.87
CA LYS A 157 -2.58 -6.43 12.57
C LYS A 157 -3.21 -6.38 13.96
N ALA A 158 -3.10 -5.26 14.67
CA ALA A 158 -3.68 -5.10 16.01
C ALA A 158 -5.23 -5.04 15.97
N SER A 159 -5.79 -4.60 14.85
CA SER A 159 -7.26 -4.48 14.65
C SER A 159 -7.88 -5.72 14.01
N ASP A 160 -7.11 -6.49 13.23
CA ASP A 160 -7.54 -7.76 12.65
C ASP A 160 -6.62 -8.88 13.16
N PRO A 161 -7.04 -9.66 14.16
CA PRO A 161 -6.27 -10.78 14.68
C PRO A 161 -6.17 -11.96 13.70
N ASP A 162 -7.03 -12.04 12.67
CA ASP A 162 -6.96 -13.07 11.63
C ASP A 162 -5.93 -12.71 10.55
N ALA A 163 -4.72 -13.23 10.72
CA ALA A 163 -3.62 -13.04 9.79
C ALA A 163 -3.96 -13.48 8.34
N ASN A 164 -4.78 -14.52 8.16
CA ASN A 164 -5.18 -14.97 6.83
C ASN A 164 -6.17 -14.00 6.18
N ASN A 165 -7.07 -13.41 6.97
CA ASN A 165 -7.99 -12.38 6.49
C ASN A 165 -7.22 -11.15 6.02
N LEU A 166 -6.33 -10.62 6.84
CA LEU A 166 -5.51 -9.46 6.50
C LEU A 166 -4.61 -9.72 5.27
N ALA A 167 -3.96 -10.89 5.20
CA ALA A 167 -3.17 -11.28 4.03
C ALA A 167 -4.01 -11.33 2.74
N ARG A 168 -5.25 -11.85 2.82
CA ARG A 168 -6.19 -11.88 1.70
C ARG A 168 -6.61 -10.49 1.26
N LEU A 169 -6.87 -9.58 2.20
CA LEU A 169 -7.20 -8.19 1.91
C LEU A 169 -6.03 -7.47 1.23
N LEU A 170 -4.80 -7.65 1.72
CA LEU A 170 -3.60 -7.13 1.07
C LEU A 170 -3.48 -7.65 -0.37
N LYS A 171 -3.65 -8.96 -0.60
CA LYS A 171 -3.59 -9.54 -1.96
C LYS A 171 -4.66 -8.94 -2.87
N LYS A 172 -5.90 -8.79 -2.36
CA LYS A 172 -7.02 -8.19 -3.09
C LYS A 172 -6.76 -6.72 -3.46
N SER A 173 -6.08 -5.99 -2.60
CA SER A 173 -5.72 -4.58 -2.82
C SER A 173 -4.48 -4.37 -3.69
N GLY A 174 -3.91 -5.44 -4.27
CA GLY A 174 -2.83 -5.35 -5.25
C GLY A 174 -1.41 -5.65 -4.75
N TYR A 175 -1.22 -5.90 -3.45
CA TYR A 175 0.10 -6.27 -2.94
C TYR A 175 0.57 -7.62 -3.49
N GLY A 176 1.85 -7.71 -3.85
CA GLY A 176 2.49 -8.94 -4.32
C GLY A 176 2.66 -9.99 -3.22
N CYS A 177 2.64 -11.28 -3.60
CA CYS A 177 2.85 -12.38 -2.65
C CYS A 177 4.17 -12.26 -1.88
N THR A 178 5.19 -11.76 -2.52
CA THR A 178 6.51 -11.50 -1.91
C THR A 178 6.46 -10.43 -0.84
N ASP A 179 5.76 -9.32 -1.09
CA ASP A 179 5.65 -8.22 -0.14
C ASP A 179 4.81 -8.62 1.06
N ILE A 180 3.74 -9.38 0.82
CA ILE A 180 2.92 -9.97 1.88
C ILE A 180 3.74 -10.94 2.74
N ALA A 181 4.56 -11.81 2.12
CA ALA A 181 5.42 -12.74 2.83
C ALA A 181 6.42 -12.03 3.75
N LYS A 182 7.05 -10.97 3.25
CA LYS A 182 7.97 -10.12 4.05
C LYS A 182 7.28 -9.41 5.20
N ALA A 183 6.02 -9.02 5.00
CA ALA A 183 5.22 -8.33 6.01
C ALA A 183 4.83 -9.25 7.18
N ILE A 184 4.41 -10.49 6.89
CA ILE A 184 3.90 -11.45 7.88
C ILE A 184 4.97 -11.85 8.89
N LYS A 185 6.23 -12.06 8.47
CA LYS A 185 7.36 -12.48 9.33
C LYS A 185 7.04 -13.67 10.28
N GLY A 186 6.21 -14.61 9.80
CA GLY A 186 5.78 -15.77 10.56
C GLY A 186 6.73 -16.96 10.44
N LYS A 187 6.39 -18.08 11.09
CA LYS A 187 7.08 -19.38 10.86
C LYS A 187 6.86 -19.82 9.43
N HIS A 188 7.88 -20.41 8.82
CA HIS A 188 7.88 -20.75 7.40
C HIS A 188 6.71 -21.67 6.97
N PRO A 189 6.29 -22.71 7.73
CA PRO A 189 5.14 -23.54 7.37
C PRO A 189 3.81 -22.77 7.40
N GLU A 190 3.62 -21.91 8.40
CA GLU A 190 2.43 -21.06 8.52
C GLU A 190 2.37 -20.03 7.38
N LEU A 191 3.52 -19.44 7.05
CA LEU A 191 3.64 -18.52 5.93
C LEU A 191 3.33 -19.21 4.60
N ALA A 192 3.86 -20.40 4.36
CA ALA A 192 3.59 -21.19 3.16
C ALA A 192 2.08 -21.51 3.00
N ALA A 193 1.44 -21.93 4.09
CA ALA A 193 -0.01 -22.19 4.13
C ALA A 193 -0.82 -20.91 3.85
N THR A 194 -0.44 -19.78 4.43
CA THR A 194 -1.09 -18.48 4.18
C THR A 194 -0.98 -18.08 2.72
N LEU A 195 0.23 -18.16 2.11
CA LEU A 195 0.45 -17.82 0.71
C LEU A 195 -0.41 -18.69 -0.24
N LYS A 196 -0.57 -19.97 0.07
CA LYS A 196 -1.50 -20.86 -0.67
C LYS A 196 -2.95 -20.43 -0.48
N THR A 197 -3.36 -20.12 0.74
CA THR A 197 -4.73 -19.69 1.08
C THR A 197 -5.13 -18.41 0.35
N ILE A 198 -4.22 -17.46 0.20
CA ILE A 198 -4.46 -16.22 -0.55
C ILE A 198 -4.27 -16.38 -2.07
N LYS A 199 -4.15 -17.62 -2.55
CA LYS A 199 -4.05 -18.00 -3.96
C LYS A 199 -2.84 -17.39 -4.69
N CYS A 200 -1.68 -17.38 -4.04
CA CYS A 200 -0.43 -17.13 -4.73
C CYS A 200 -0.11 -18.30 -5.68
N GLU A 201 0.46 -17.98 -6.85
CA GLU A 201 0.91 -19.00 -7.80
C GLU A 201 2.06 -19.84 -7.20
N PRO A 202 2.18 -21.13 -7.54
CA PRO A 202 3.19 -22.01 -6.94
C PRO A 202 4.61 -21.47 -6.99
N VAL A 203 5.02 -20.88 -8.09
CA VAL A 203 6.35 -20.26 -8.22
C VAL A 203 6.49 -19.03 -7.34
N GLU A 204 5.44 -18.20 -7.27
CA GLU A 204 5.43 -17.03 -6.39
C GLU A 204 5.56 -17.43 -4.93
N ILE A 205 4.91 -18.53 -4.50
CA ILE A 205 5.03 -19.06 -3.13
C ILE A 205 6.49 -19.36 -2.81
N GLY A 206 7.17 -20.13 -3.66
CA GLY A 206 8.57 -20.48 -3.44
C GLY A 206 9.50 -19.27 -3.41
N VAL A 207 9.30 -18.33 -4.33
CA VAL A 207 10.09 -17.08 -4.38
C VAL A 207 9.81 -16.21 -3.15
N ALA A 208 8.55 -16.07 -2.76
CA ALA A 208 8.13 -15.29 -1.59
C ALA A 208 8.72 -15.86 -0.29
N LEU A 209 8.70 -17.19 -0.11
CA LEU A 209 9.34 -17.88 1.00
C LEU A 209 10.85 -17.59 1.06
N GLY A 210 11.53 -17.68 -0.09
CA GLY A 210 12.97 -17.40 -0.15
C GLY A 210 13.31 -15.95 0.17
N GLN A 211 12.53 -15.02 -0.32
CA GLN A 211 12.72 -13.59 -0.02
C GLN A 211 12.33 -13.21 1.41
N ALA A 212 11.49 -14.01 2.06
CA ALA A 212 11.18 -13.92 3.49
C ALA A 212 12.24 -14.60 4.39
N GLY A 213 13.29 -15.17 3.79
CA GLY A 213 14.42 -15.76 4.53
C GLY A 213 14.36 -17.28 4.74
N THR A 214 13.39 -17.99 4.13
CA THR A 214 13.30 -19.44 4.22
C THR A 214 14.50 -20.10 3.52
N PRO A 215 15.22 -21.03 4.14
CA PRO A 215 16.30 -21.77 3.50
C PRO A 215 15.80 -22.54 2.27
N ARG A 216 16.59 -22.58 1.19
CA ARG A 216 16.18 -23.19 -0.09
C ARG A 216 15.74 -24.65 0.01
N ARG A 217 16.41 -25.45 0.87
CA ARG A 217 16.01 -26.85 1.11
C ARG A 217 14.64 -26.96 1.79
N GLU A 218 14.32 -26.02 2.68
CA GLU A 218 13.03 -25.98 3.35
C GLU A 218 11.92 -25.53 2.39
N ILE A 219 12.24 -24.62 1.46
CA ILE A 219 11.31 -24.21 0.39
C ILE A 219 10.86 -25.42 -0.42
N ALA A 220 11.81 -26.31 -0.83
CA ALA A 220 11.47 -27.51 -1.60
C ALA A 220 10.54 -28.44 -0.83
N ALA A 221 10.78 -28.62 0.48
CA ALA A 221 9.93 -29.43 1.35
C ALA A 221 8.53 -28.82 1.51
N LEU A 222 8.45 -27.55 1.85
CA LEU A 222 7.17 -26.85 2.02
C LEU A 222 6.34 -26.83 0.73
N MET A 223 6.96 -26.56 -0.41
CA MET A 223 6.26 -26.59 -1.70
C MET A 223 5.74 -27.99 -2.03
N LYS A 224 6.49 -29.05 -1.67
CA LYS A 224 6.03 -30.44 -1.81
C LYS A 224 4.81 -30.72 -0.92
N GLU A 225 4.87 -30.34 0.35
CA GLU A 225 3.75 -30.47 1.29
C GLU A 225 2.48 -29.72 0.82
N LEU A 226 2.66 -28.58 0.17
CA LEU A 226 1.58 -27.84 -0.46
C LEU A 226 1.05 -28.52 -1.75
N GLY A 227 1.66 -29.60 -2.22
CA GLY A 227 1.29 -30.31 -3.45
C GLY A 227 1.72 -29.60 -4.73
N CYS A 228 2.76 -28.76 -4.67
CA CYS A 228 3.29 -28.13 -5.87
C CYS A 228 4.03 -29.13 -6.75
N ASP A 229 3.84 -29.01 -8.08
CA ASP A 229 4.59 -29.83 -9.04
C ASP A 229 6.10 -29.52 -8.98
N ARG A 230 6.92 -30.56 -9.23
CA ARG A 230 8.38 -30.49 -9.25
C ARG A 230 8.93 -29.38 -10.15
N SER A 231 8.26 -29.11 -11.28
CA SER A 231 8.72 -28.08 -12.22
C SER A 231 8.61 -26.67 -11.61
N PHE A 232 7.58 -26.42 -10.82
CA PHE A 232 7.42 -25.13 -10.12
C PHE A 232 8.45 -24.97 -9.01
N ILE A 233 8.81 -26.09 -8.30
CA ILE A 233 9.84 -26.07 -7.26
C ILE A 233 11.20 -25.72 -7.87
N VAL A 234 11.58 -26.39 -8.95
CA VAL A 234 12.84 -26.09 -9.66
C VAL A 234 12.85 -24.64 -10.16
N ARG A 235 11.74 -24.19 -10.75
CA ARG A 235 11.61 -22.80 -11.25
C ARG A 235 11.77 -21.77 -10.13
N ALA A 236 11.13 -21.98 -9.00
CA ALA A 236 11.21 -21.06 -7.85
C ALA A 236 12.65 -21.00 -7.30
N LEU A 237 13.30 -22.16 -7.09
CA LEU A 237 14.67 -22.21 -6.62
C LEU A 237 15.65 -21.57 -7.61
N LYS A 238 15.44 -21.79 -8.93
CA LYS A 238 16.22 -21.14 -9.99
C LYS A 238 16.06 -19.62 -9.97
N GLN A 239 14.84 -19.12 -9.80
CA GLN A 239 14.58 -17.66 -9.66
C GLN A 239 15.24 -17.06 -8.40
N LEU A 240 15.43 -17.86 -7.37
CA LEU A 240 16.18 -17.50 -6.17
C LEU A 240 17.71 -17.63 -6.35
N GLY A 241 18.18 -17.89 -7.57
CA GLY A 241 19.60 -17.98 -7.90
C GLY A 241 20.27 -19.27 -7.44
N ALA A 242 19.50 -20.33 -7.15
CA ALA A 242 20.11 -21.62 -6.79
C ALA A 242 20.77 -22.28 -8.00
N PRO A 243 22.02 -22.74 -7.89
CA PRO A 243 22.65 -23.54 -8.93
C PRO A 243 22.01 -24.94 -9.01
N PRO A 244 22.08 -25.63 -10.16
CA PRO A 244 21.46 -26.95 -10.34
C PRO A 244 21.83 -27.98 -9.27
N SER A 245 23.06 -27.97 -8.75
CA SER A 245 23.50 -28.84 -7.67
C SER A 245 22.77 -28.63 -6.35
N GLU A 246 22.50 -27.37 -6.00
CA GLU A 246 21.75 -27.02 -4.80
C GLU A 246 20.26 -27.35 -4.95
N ILE A 247 19.71 -27.16 -6.16
CA ILE A 247 18.33 -27.56 -6.48
C ILE A 247 18.18 -29.08 -6.33
N ALA A 248 19.10 -29.87 -6.90
CA ALA A 248 19.07 -31.34 -6.79
C ALA A 248 19.17 -31.78 -5.33
N ASP A 249 20.06 -31.17 -4.53
CA ASP A 249 20.23 -31.52 -3.11
C ASP A 249 18.98 -31.17 -2.29
N ALA A 250 18.39 -29.98 -2.52
CA ALA A 250 17.16 -29.55 -1.86
C ALA A 250 16.00 -30.51 -2.17
N MET A 251 15.81 -30.86 -3.43
CA MET A 251 14.76 -31.80 -3.84
C MET A 251 14.99 -33.20 -3.28
N ARG A 252 16.22 -33.72 -3.33
CA ARG A 252 16.54 -35.02 -2.76
C ARG A 252 16.27 -35.08 -1.25
N LYS A 253 16.69 -34.06 -0.51
CA LYS A 253 16.41 -33.93 0.93
C LYS A 253 14.93 -33.80 1.25
N SER A 254 14.15 -33.31 0.31
CA SER A 254 12.68 -33.29 0.37
C SER A 254 12.06 -34.60 -0.17
N GLN A 255 12.84 -35.67 -0.29
CA GLN A 255 12.37 -36.98 -0.70
C GLN A 255 11.73 -37.03 -2.11
N PHE A 256 12.23 -36.26 -3.05
CA PHE A 256 11.96 -36.47 -4.47
C PHE A 256 12.88 -37.56 -5.01
N ASN A 257 12.34 -38.43 -5.87
CA ASN A 257 13.12 -39.44 -6.54
C ASN A 257 13.97 -38.84 -7.69
N ALA A 258 14.84 -39.65 -8.27
CA ALA A 258 15.71 -39.20 -9.35
C ALA A 258 14.95 -38.73 -10.60
N ASP A 259 13.86 -39.42 -10.94
CA ASP A 259 13.03 -39.12 -12.11
C ASP A 259 12.36 -37.74 -11.97
N ASP A 260 11.84 -37.44 -10.79
CA ASP A 260 11.22 -36.15 -10.49
C ASP A 260 12.20 -34.98 -10.62
N VAL A 261 13.43 -35.18 -10.11
CA VAL A 261 14.49 -34.18 -10.18
C VAL A 261 14.94 -33.96 -11.61
N ALA A 262 15.21 -35.04 -12.35
CA ALA A 262 15.60 -34.95 -13.75
C ALA A 262 14.54 -34.27 -14.62
N LEU A 263 13.26 -34.65 -14.45
CA LEU A 263 12.15 -34.06 -15.18
C LEU A 263 11.92 -32.57 -14.82
N GLY A 264 11.95 -32.23 -13.52
CA GLY A 264 11.87 -30.87 -13.06
C GLY A 264 12.97 -29.97 -13.65
N MET A 265 14.20 -30.46 -13.70
CA MET A 265 15.35 -29.78 -14.30
C MET A 265 15.16 -29.57 -15.80
N ARG A 266 14.77 -30.62 -16.53
CA ARG A 266 14.52 -30.54 -17.98
C ARG A 266 13.44 -29.52 -18.34
N LEU A 267 12.32 -29.54 -17.63
CA LEU A 267 11.20 -28.58 -17.82
C LEU A 267 11.62 -27.13 -17.55
N ASN A 268 12.73 -26.92 -16.84
CA ASN A 268 13.30 -25.62 -16.57
C ASN A 268 14.61 -25.34 -17.34
N SER A 269 14.79 -26.02 -18.48
CA SER A 269 15.90 -25.81 -19.41
C SER A 269 17.30 -25.97 -18.80
N VAL A 270 17.46 -26.88 -17.85
CA VAL A 270 18.78 -27.35 -17.40
C VAL A 270 19.27 -28.36 -18.41
N SER A 271 20.53 -28.29 -18.84
CA SER A 271 21.10 -29.24 -19.79
C SER A 271 21.30 -30.63 -19.19
N ALA A 272 21.38 -31.68 -20.04
CA ALA A 272 21.61 -33.05 -19.58
C ALA A 272 22.88 -33.17 -18.74
N ASP A 273 23.99 -32.55 -19.18
CA ASP A 273 25.27 -32.60 -18.48
C ASP A 273 25.23 -31.88 -17.13
N GLU A 274 24.53 -30.75 -17.06
CA GLU A 274 24.34 -30.02 -15.79
C GLU A 274 23.45 -30.80 -14.84
N ALA A 275 22.33 -31.38 -15.33
CA ALA A 275 21.42 -32.19 -14.53
C ALA A 275 22.15 -33.44 -13.99
N SER A 276 22.95 -34.14 -14.84
CA SER A 276 23.73 -35.28 -14.44
C SER A 276 24.74 -34.94 -13.34
N ARG A 277 25.53 -33.88 -13.53
CA ARG A 277 26.50 -33.43 -12.53
C ARG A 277 25.80 -32.96 -11.23
N ALA A 278 24.67 -32.27 -11.33
CA ALA A 278 23.88 -31.81 -10.19
C ALA A 278 23.35 -32.99 -9.36
N MET A 279 22.78 -34.00 -10.02
CA MET A 279 22.27 -35.20 -9.34
C MET A 279 23.38 -36.03 -8.70
N ALA A 280 24.53 -36.18 -9.37
CA ALA A 280 25.71 -36.84 -8.81
C ALA A 280 26.25 -36.09 -7.57
N SER A 281 26.36 -34.76 -7.64
CA SER A 281 26.73 -33.87 -6.52
C SER A 281 25.75 -34.00 -5.35
N ALA A 282 24.47 -34.10 -5.63
CA ALA A 282 23.40 -34.32 -4.65
C ALA A 282 23.37 -35.76 -4.09
N LYS A 283 24.31 -36.65 -4.50
CA LYS A 283 24.42 -38.00 -4.04
C LYS A 283 23.22 -38.91 -4.38
N PHE A 284 22.62 -38.71 -5.56
CA PHE A 284 21.76 -39.74 -6.13
C PHE A 284 22.60 -40.98 -6.54
N PRO A 285 22.05 -42.20 -6.45
CA PRO A 285 22.75 -43.40 -6.90
C PRO A 285 23.18 -43.28 -8.36
N LYS A 286 24.45 -43.58 -8.65
CA LYS A 286 25.05 -43.37 -9.98
C LYS A 286 24.37 -44.18 -11.07
N ASP A 287 23.83 -45.34 -10.74
CA ASP A 287 23.09 -46.26 -11.62
C ASP A 287 21.67 -45.70 -11.97
N GLN A 288 21.07 -44.88 -11.11
CA GLN A 288 19.76 -44.29 -11.34
C GLN A 288 19.81 -43.04 -12.23
N ILE A 289 20.93 -42.29 -12.23
CA ILE A 289 21.02 -41.02 -12.96
C ILE A 289 20.76 -41.18 -14.47
N PRO A 290 21.40 -42.11 -15.21
CA PRO A 290 21.14 -42.27 -16.63
C PRO A 290 19.68 -42.65 -16.95
N ALA A 291 19.07 -43.52 -16.13
CA ALA A 291 17.67 -43.91 -16.29
C ALA A 291 16.72 -42.71 -16.05
N ALA A 292 16.95 -41.91 -15.01
CA ALA A 292 16.17 -40.75 -14.71
C ALA A 292 16.29 -39.65 -15.81
N LEU A 293 17.48 -39.43 -16.36
CA LEU A 293 17.67 -38.52 -17.47
C LEU A 293 16.95 -39.01 -18.73
N ALA A 294 16.98 -40.30 -19.04
CA ALA A 294 16.25 -40.89 -20.15
C ALA A 294 14.73 -40.77 -19.93
N TYR A 295 14.24 -41.07 -18.71
CA TYR A 295 12.82 -40.87 -18.33
C TYR A 295 12.37 -39.43 -18.52
N ALA A 296 13.19 -38.48 -18.08
CA ALA A 296 12.92 -37.06 -18.29
C ALA A 296 12.97 -36.66 -19.79
N GLY A 297 13.43 -37.53 -20.68
CA GLY A 297 13.53 -37.31 -22.13
C GLY A 297 14.71 -36.46 -22.54
N TYR A 298 15.78 -36.42 -21.76
CA TYR A 298 17.06 -35.93 -22.25
C TYR A 298 17.59 -36.90 -23.33
N ARG A 299 17.95 -36.39 -24.49
CA ARG A 299 18.58 -37.22 -25.53
C ARG A 299 19.96 -37.65 -25.04
N SER A 300 20.26 -38.95 -25.10
CA SER A 300 21.62 -39.42 -24.90
C SER A 300 22.46 -38.89 -26.05
N ASN A 301 23.40 -37.98 -25.77
CA ASN A 301 24.50 -37.72 -26.70
C ASN A 301 25.47 -38.91 -26.66
N LYS A 302 25.01 -40.09 -27.12
CA LYS A 302 25.97 -41.10 -27.58
C LYS A 302 26.22 -40.83 -29.06
N PRO A 303 27.54 -40.63 -29.43
CA PRO A 303 27.92 -40.54 -30.83
C PRO A 303 27.58 -41.86 -31.54
#